data_f32ef0bfc25e4a78638a4c638b819c4f
#
_entry.id   f32ef0bfc25e4a78638a4c638b819c4f
#
_cell.length_a   1.000
_cell.length_b   1.000
_cell.length_c   1.000
_cell.angle_alpha   90.00
_cell.angle_beta   90.00
_cell.angle_gamma   90.00
#
_symmetry.space_group_name_H-M   'P 1'
#
loop_
_entity.id
_entity.type
_entity.pdbx_description
1 polymer ?
#
loop_
_entity_poly.entity_id
_entity_poly.type
_entity_poly.pdbx_seq_one_letter_code
_entity_poly.pdbx_strand_id
1 'polypeptide(L)'
;HYPLRRQRQMCIRDRSYTGAGELELIDASGNVINSSYLHMSTTHVSCTVTVCTEKQLPLTTAFKNGYWTNADANVTITPDHVTVRGPVETLASLTSLEVTTLDETTVLENRTYNYGLRLPEGVELSQTLDNVQVSVSLRNSYSRTVDVSGDQISVTNTPSNATVTIPEQTVRVTVRGNSEQAVNDLAAENIRIQVDLSAANNLSPGRQMVNATVSIASGNSAAVYVLGTYQVAINVQ
;
A
#
# COMPACT_ATOMS: atom_id res chain seq x y z
N HIS A 1 34.81 -57.40 -10.06
CA HIS A 1 33.54 -56.70 -9.94
C HIS A 1 33.75 -55.40 -9.16
N TYR A 2 33.87 -54.29 -9.89
CA TYR A 2 33.81 -52.98 -9.27
C TYR A 2 32.33 -52.55 -9.17
N PRO A 3 31.78 -52.20 -7.98
CA PRO A 3 30.46 -51.69 -7.91
C PRO A 3 30.43 -50.29 -8.51
N LEU A 4 29.63 -50.14 -9.56
CA LEU A 4 29.24 -48.85 -10.10
C LEU A 4 28.67 -48.00 -8.95
N ARG A 5 29.45 -47.02 -8.47
CA ARG A 5 28.94 -45.97 -7.62
C ARG A 5 27.88 -45.24 -8.43
N ARG A 6 26.61 -45.54 -8.14
CA ARG A 6 25.51 -44.63 -8.47
C ARG A 6 25.85 -43.28 -7.85
N GLN A 7 26.26 -42.34 -8.67
CA GLN A 7 26.26 -40.95 -8.26
C GLN A 7 24.83 -40.67 -7.84
N ARG A 8 24.64 -40.45 -6.55
CA ARG A 8 23.39 -39.86 -6.04
C ARG A 8 23.29 -38.53 -6.75
N GLN A 9 22.39 -38.44 -7.72
CA GLN A 9 21.88 -37.15 -8.15
C GLN A 9 21.34 -36.49 -6.88
N MET A 10 22.13 -35.60 -6.33
CA MET A 10 21.62 -34.65 -5.31
C MET A 10 20.47 -33.91 -5.97
N CYS A 11 19.27 -34.13 -5.48
CA CYS A 11 18.13 -33.35 -5.91
C CYS A 11 18.47 -31.89 -5.71
N ILE A 12 18.67 -31.15 -6.78
CA ILE A 12 18.76 -29.70 -6.79
C ILE A 12 17.33 -29.20 -6.54
N ARG A 13 16.93 -29.13 -5.27
CA ARG A 13 15.57 -28.71 -4.91
C ARG A 13 15.50 -27.31 -4.33
N ASP A 14 16.64 -26.70 -4.04
CA ASP A 14 16.65 -25.51 -3.19
C ASP A 14 17.74 -24.46 -3.53
N ARG A 15 18.46 -24.59 -4.66
CA ARG A 15 19.55 -23.66 -5.02
C ARG A 15 19.58 -23.34 -6.49
N SER A 16 20.01 -22.12 -6.83
CA SER A 16 20.42 -21.79 -8.19
C SER A 16 21.66 -22.60 -8.57
N TYR A 17 21.64 -23.17 -9.75
CA TYR A 17 22.79 -23.93 -10.32
C TYR A 17 23.38 -23.11 -11.48
N THR A 18 24.68 -22.86 -11.40
CA THR A 18 25.43 -22.27 -12.51
C THR A 18 26.35 -23.33 -13.10
N GLY A 19 26.21 -23.59 -14.37
CA GLY A 19 27.03 -24.56 -15.13
C GLY A 19 27.51 -24.00 -16.46
N ALA A 20 28.56 -24.57 -16.99
CA ALA A 20 28.98 -24.30 -18.37
C ALA A 20 28.19 -25.20 -19.31
N GLY A 21 27.58 -24.63 -20.33
CA GLY A 21 26.98 -25.32 -21.45
C GLY A 21 27.87 -25.25 -22.67
N GLU A 22 27.96 -26.34 -23.45
CA GLU A 22 28.58 -26.33 -24.76
C GLU A 22 27.55 -25.91 -25.80
N LEU A 23 28.00 -25.09 -26.75
CA LEU A 23 27.18 -24.67 -27.88
C LEU A 23 27.44 -25.56 -29.07
N GLU A 24 26.39 -26.06 -29.69
CA GLU A 24 26.44 -26.81 -30.94
C GLU A 24 25.65 -26.06 -32.01
N LEU A 25 26.17 -26.08 -33.25
CA LEU A 25 25.42 -25.57 -34.40
C LEU A 25 24.43 -26.65 -34.86
N ILE A 26 23.16 -26.25 -34.97
CA ILE A 26 22.09 -27.13 -35.46
C ILE A 26 21.43 -26.54 -36.70
N ASP A 27 20.98 -27.39 -37.62
CA ASP A 27 20.16 -27.01 -38.77
C ASP A 27 18.70 -26.73 -38.37
N ALA A 28 17.88 -26.27 -39.30
CA ALA A 28 16.46 -26.03 -39.08
C ALA A 28 15.65 -27.27 -38.70
N SER A 29 16.25 -28.48 -38.91
CA SER A 29 15.65 -29.78 -38.56
C SER A 29 16.18 -30.32 -37.23
N GLY A 30 17.07 -29.58 -36.54
CA GLY A 30 17.65 -29.97 -35.25
C GLY A 30 18.88 -30.89 -35.33
N ASN A 31 19.47 -31.12 -36.52
CA ASN A 31 20.67 -31.93 -36.66
C ASN A 31 21.94 -31.11 -36.44
N VAL A 32 22.93 -31.70 -35.76
CA VAL A 32 24.21 -31.03 -35.52
C VAL A 32 24.95 -30.83 -36.83
N ILE A 33 25.39 -29.58 -37.07
CA ILE A 33 26.18 -29.22 -38.26
C ILE A 33 27.66 -29.30 -37.91
N ASN A 34 28.35 -30.26 -38.48
CA ASN A 34 29.79 -30.36 -38.44
C ASN A 34 30.42 -29.91 -39.77
N SER A 35 30.93 -28.69 -39.81
CA SER A 35 31.54 -28.13 -41.02
C SER A 35 32.88 -27.45 -40.69
N SER A 36 33.90 -27.76 -41.45
CA SER A 36 35.21 -27.11 -41.34
C SER A 36 35.20 -25.63 -41.83
N TYR A 37 34.12 -25.21 -42.47
CA TYR A 37 33.96 -23.84 -42.98
C TYR A 37 33.20 -22.91 -42.00
N LEU A 38 32.64 -23.48 -40.92
CA LEU A 38 31.92 -22.74 -39.92
C LEU A 38 32.71 -22.69 -38.62
N HIS A 39 32.97 -21.49 -38.13
CA HIS A 39 33.65 -21.27 -36.86
C HIS A 39 32.75 -20.49 -35.91
N MET A 40 32.54 -21.05 -34.73
CA MET A 40 31.86 -20.33 -33.65
C MET A 40 32.87 -19.46 -32.91
N SER A 41 32.53 -18.21 -32.67
CA SER A 41 33.34 -17.29 -31.85
C SER A 41 33.34 -17.68 -30.39
N THR A 42 32.31 -18.39 -29.91
CA THR A 42 32.14 -18.89 -28.57
C THR A 42 31.58 -20.30 -28.60
N THR A 43 32.23 -21.22 -27.91
CA THR A 43 31.80 -22.62 -27.81
C THR A 43 31.22 -22.98 -26.45
N HIS A 44 31.35 -22.08 -25.47
CA HIS A 44 30.85 -22.31 -24.11
C HIS A 44 30.05 -21.11 -23.65
N VAL A 45 28.98 -21.37 -22.92
CA VAL A 45 28.17 -20.35 -22.26
C VAL A 45 27.98 -20.71 -20.80
N SER A 46 27.94 -19.71 -19.95
CA SER A 46 27.53 -19.92 -18.56
C SER A 46 26.01 -19.84 -18.47
N CYS A 47 25.40 -20.92 -18.02
CA CYS A 47 23.96 -20.99 -17.78
C CYS A 47 23.68 -21.02 -16.29
N THR A 48 22.84 -20.10 -15.82
CA THR A 48 22.34 -20.13 -14.45
C THR A 48 20.88 -20.55 -14.48
N VAL A 49 20.57 -21.65 -13.81
CA VAL A 49 19.20 -22.14 -13.62
C VAL A 49 18.80 -21.83 -12.21
N THR A 50 17.77 -20.97 -12.05
CA THR A 50 17.20 -20.67 -10.76
C THR A 50 16.10 -21.68 -10.45
N VAL A 51 16.25 -22.41 -9.34
CA VAL A 51 15.23 -23.32 -8.84
C VAL A 51 14.22 -22.52 -8.02
N CYS A 52 13.00 -22.51 -8.50
CA CYS A 52 11.87 -21.87 -7.80
C CYS A 52 11.06 -22.93 -7.05
N THR A 53 10.52 -22.55 -5.90
CA THR A 53 9.53 -23.31 -5.15
C THR A 53 8.19 -22.58 -5.15
N GLU A 54 7.15 -23.28 -4.82
CA GLU A 54 5.83 -22.69 -4.63
C GLU A 54 5.49 -22.61 -3.16
N LYS A 55 4.80 -21.53 -2.77
CA LYS A 55 4.30 -21.30 -1.43
C LYS A 55 2.94 -20.63 -1.48
N GLN A 56 2.01 -21.13 -0.69
CA GLN A 56 0.74 -20.46 -0.45
C GLN A 56 0.92 -19.42 0.66
N LEU A 57 0.52 -18.19 0.39
CA LEU A 57 0.63 -17.08 1.32
C LEU A 57 -0.75 -16.45 1.55
N PRO A 58 -1.12 -16.17 2.80
CA PRO A 58 -2.33 -15.42 3.12
C PRO A 58 -2.17 -13.96 2.68
N LEU A 59 -3.27 -13.38 2.22
CA LEU A 59 -3.38 -11.96 1.93
C LEU A 59 -3.83 -11.20 3.17
N THR A 60 -3.21 -10.05 3.42
CA THR A 60 -3.47 -9.22 4.59
C THR A 60 -3.66 -7.76 4.19
N THR A 61 -4.28 -6.99 5.08
CA THR A 61 -4.37 -5.53 5.00
C THR A 61 -3.83 -4.92 6.28
N ALA A 62 -3.20 -3.76 6.17
CA ALA A 62 -2.85 -2.92 7.31
C ALA A 62 -3.82 -1.74 7.42
N PHE A 63 -3.85 -1.07 8.57
CA PHE A 63 -4.65 0.13 8.84
C PHE A 63 -3.75 1.27 9.25
N LYS A 64 -4.16 2.49 8.95
CA LYS A 64 -3.49 3.70 9.38
C LYS A 64 -4.48 4.83 9.67
N ASN A 65 -4.01 5.82 10.43
CA ASN A 65 -4.73 7.07 10.75
C ASN A 65 -6.04 6.87 11.53
N GLY A 66 -6.11 5.83 12.35
CA GLY A 66 -7.28 5.53 13.16
C GLY A 66 -6.99 4.54 14.27
N TYR A 67 -7.99 3.78 14.66
CA TYR A 67 -7.92 2.80 15.76
C TYR A 67 -8.32 1.37 15.35
N TRP A 68 -8.61 1.14 14.06
CA TRP A 68 -9.13 -0.15 13.65
C TRP A 68 -8.13 -1.27 13.90
N THR A 69 -8.68 -2.32 14.46
CA THR A 69 -8.08 -3.64 14.53
C THR A 69 -8.96 -4.59 13.70
N ASN A 70 -8.55 -5.82 13.55
CA ASN A 70 -9.39 -6.85 12.91
C ASN A 70 -10.72 -7.08 13.64
N ALA A 71 -10.85 -6.63 14.90
CA ALA A 71 -12.08 -6.70 15.68
C ALA A 71 -13.06 -5.55 15.34
N ASP A 72 -12.54 -4.37 15.04
CA ASP A 72 -13.34 -3.15 14.78
C ASP A 72 -13.79 -3.06 13.33
N ALA A 73 -12.93 -3.46 12.40
CA ALA A 73 -13.26 -3.53 10.99
C ALA A 73 -13.25 -4.98 10.52
N ASN A 74 -14.40 -5.48 10.08
CA ASN A 74 -14.46 -6.76 9.41
C ASN A 74 -13.99 -6.58 7.97
N VAL A 75 -12.77 -7.01 7.69
CA VAL A 75 -12.21 -6.97 6.35
C VAL A 75 -12.21 -8.38 5.77
N THR A 76 -12.84 -8.53 4.62
CA THR A 76 -12.82 -9.77 3.84
C THR A 76 -11.99 -9.55 2.59
N ILE A 77 -10.99 -10.40 2.39
CA ILE A 77 -10.09 -10.38 1.23
C ILE A 77 -10.44 -11.58 0.35
N THR A 78 -10.64 -11.32 -0.94
CA THR A 78 -10.98 -12.38 -1.90
C THR A 78 -10.09 -12.28 -3.14
N PRO A 79 -9.27 -13.32 -3.44
CA PRO A 79 -9.06 -14.51 -2.63
C PRO A 79 -8.34 -14.18 -1.32
N ASP A 80 -8.46 -15.03 -0.31
CA ASP A 80 -7.80 -14.84 0.99
C ASP A 80 -6.34 -15.35 1.00
N HIS A 81 -5.98 -16.20 0.03
CA HIS A 81 -4.64 -16.74 -0.19
C HIS A 81 -4.27 -16.73 -1.66
N VAL A 82 -2.99 -16.66 -1.93
CA VAL A 82 -2.43 -16.83 -3.28
C VAL A 82 -1.25 -17.81 -3.25
N THR A 83 -1.08 -18.55 -4.34
CA THR A 83 0.11 -19.38 -4.54
C THR A 83 1.13 -18.59 -5.36
N VAL A 84 2.30 -18.43 -4.81
CA VAL A 84 3.44 -17.75 -5.43
C VAL A 84 4.58 -18.72 -5.67
N ARG A 85 5.39 -18.43 -6.68
CA ARG A 85 6.64 -19.16 -6.97
C ARG A 85 7.81 -18.17 -6.95
N GLY A 86 8.95 -18.65 -6.51
CA GLY A 86 10.16 -17.84 -6.44
C GLY A 86 11.32 -18.59 -5.78
N PRO A 87 12.47 -17.92 -5.58
CA PRO A 87 13.61 -18.50 -4.88
C PRO A 87 13.23 -18.92 -3.46
N VAL A 88 13.74 -20.06 -3.03
CA VAL A 88 13.44 -20.63 -1.69
C VAL A 88 13.74 -19.65 -0.57
N GLU A 89 14.88 -18.96 -0.65
CA GLU A 89 15.33 -18.01 0.36
C GLU A 89 14.37 -16.81 0.49
N THR A 90 13.91 -16.28 -0.64
CA THR A 90 12.92 -15.19 -0.66
C THR A 90 11.59 -15.65 -0.08
N LEU A 91 11.09 -16.80 -0.50
CA LEU A 91 9.81 -17.33 -0.03
C LEU A 91 9.85 -17.79 1.43
N ALA A 92 11.02 -18.21 1.94
CA ALA A 92 11.15 -18.60 3.36
C ALA A 92 10.87 -17.44 4.30
N SER A 93 11.26 -16.22 3.94
CA SER A 93 11.05 -15.01 4.75
C SER A 93 9.63 -14.45 4.67
N LEU A 94 8.87 -14.81 3.63
CA LEU A 94 7.51 -14.29 3.44
C LEU A 94 6.50 -15.11 4.24
N THR A 95 5.78 -14.46 5.15
CA THR A 95 4.71 -15.07 5.95
C THR A 95 3.31 -14.71 5.43
N SER A 96 3.17 -13.55 4.81
CA SER A 96 1.94 -13.03 4.21
C SER A 96 2.27 -12.02 3.13
N LEU A 97 1.29 -11.65 2.33
CA LEU A 97 1.40 -10.55 1.36
C LEU A 97 0.38 -9.47 1.72
N GLU A 98 0.88 -8.25 1.91
CA GLU A 98 0.02 -7.10 2.14
C GLU A 98 -0.56 -6.61 0.80
N VAL A 99 -1.89 -6.58 0.71
CA VAL A 99 -2.62 -6.09 -0.46
C VAL A 99 -2.62 -4.57 -0.48
N THR A 100 -2.92 -3.96 0.66
CA THR A 100 -3.01 -2.51 0.82
C THR A 100 -2.98 -2.10 2.27
N THR A 101 -2.60 -0.84 2.52
CA THR A 101 -2.81 -0.17 3.80
C THR A 101 -4.07 0.70 3.68
N LEU A 102 -5.11 0.36 4.42
CA LEU A 102 -6.37 1.13 4.47
C LEU A 102 -6.22 2.37 5.35
N ASP A 103 -6.54 3.51 4.77
CA ASP A 103 -6.60 4.76 5.53
C ASP A 103 -8.00 4.95 6.08
N GLU A 104 -8.14 4.84 7.40
CA GLU A 104 -9.44 4.88 8.07
C GLU A 104 -10.17 6.19 7.88
N THR A 105 -9.44 7.30 7.70
CA THR A 105 -10.02 8.63 7.49
C THR A 105 -10.72 8.78 6.15
N THR A 106 -10.41 7.91 5.19
CA THR A 106 -10.99 7.92 3.84
C THR A 106 -12.11 6.91 3.63
N VAL A 107 -12.24 5.93 4.54
CA VAL A 107 -13.30 4.90 4.46
C VAL A 107 -14.55 5.44 5.16
N LEU A 108 -15.46 6.03 4.40
CA LEU A 108 -16.65 6.68 4.96
C LEU A 108 -17.79 5.69 5.24
N GLU A 109 -17.89 4.61 4.45
CA GLU A 109 -18.97 3.61 4.49
C GLU A 109 -18.47 2.21 4.18
N ASN A 110 -19.34 1.21 4.34
CA ASN A 110 -19.06 -0.16 3.91
C ASN A 110 -18.81 -0.17 2.41
N ARG A 111 -17.65 -0.69 2.00
CA ARG A 111 -17.25 -0.64 0.59
C ARG A 111 -16.33 -1.80 0.21
N THR A 112 -16.41 -2.18 -1.06
CA THR A 112 -15.47 -3.12 -1.68
C THR A 112 -14.54 -2.35 -2.62
N TYR A 113 -13.26 -2.60 -2.45
CA TYR A 113 -12.17 -2.04 -3.26
C TYR A 113 -11.51 -3.15 -4.05
N ASN A 114 -10.98 -2.83 -5.23
CA ASN A 114 -10.18 -3.74 -6.04
C ASN A 114 -8.75 -3.25 -6.10
N TYR A 115 -7.80 -4.11 -5.76
CA TYR A 115 -6.38 -3.80 -5.76
C TYR A 115 -5.60 -4.79 -6.61
N GLY A 116 -4.61 -4.29 -7.35
CA GLY A 116 -3.59 -5.15 -7.93
C GLY A 116 -2.60 -5.60 -6.85
N LEU A 117 -2.23 -6.87 -6.86
CA LEU A 117 -1.26 -7.41 -5.91
C LEU A 117 0.16 -7.02 -6.32
N ARG A 118 0.94 -6.47 -5.38
CA ARG A 118 2.36 -6.20 -5.56
C ARG A 118 3.18 -7.34 -4.98
N LEU A 119 4.05 -7.90 -5.79
CA LEU A 119 4.93 -8.99 -5.39
C LEU A 119 6.35 -8.47 -5.16
N PRO A 120 7.11 -9.05 -4.22
CA PRO A 120 8.53 -8.81 -4.09
C PRO A 120 9.30 -9.21 -5.35
N GLU A 121 10.50 -8.66 -5.50
CA GLU A 121 11.37 -8.98 -6.62
C GLU A 121 11.70 -10.49 -6.69
N GLY A 122 11.60 -11.05 -7.88
CA GLY A 122 11.84 -12.48 -8.11
C GLY A 122 10.71 -13.41 -7.68
N VAL A 123 9.58 -12.88 -7.22
CA VAL A 123 8.39 -13.66 -6.86
C VAL A 123 7.30 -13.43 -7.90
N GLU A 124 6.68 -14.50 -8.36
CA GLU A 124 5.60 -14.50 -9.35
C GLU A 124 4.37 -15.25 -8.82
N LEU A 125 3.21 -14.91 -9.33
CA LEU A 125 1.99 -15.70 -9.09
C LEU A 125 2.06 -17.02 -9.90
N SER A 126 1.69 -18.12 -9.25
CA SER A 126 1.56 -19.42 -9.95
C SER A 126 0.31 -19.48 -10.83
N GLN A 127 -0.66 -18.62 -10.58
CA GLN A 127 -1.90 -18.49 -11.34
C GLN A 127 -2.18 -17.02 -11.63
N THR A 128 -2.79 -16.74 -12.77
CA THR A 128 -3.18 -15.38 -13.14
C THR A 128 -4.24 -14.85 -12.16
N LEU A 129 -4.00 -13.68 -11.61
CA LEU A 129 -4.92 -12.95 -10.74
C LEU A 129 -4.97 -11.50 -11.20
N ASP A 130 -6.13 -11.06 -11.68
CA ASP A 130 -6.28 -9.69 -12.16
C ASP A 130 -6.34 -8.68 -11.02
N ASN A 131 -7.18 -8.96 -10.02
CA ASN A 131 -7.38 -8.10 -8.86
C ASN A 131 -7.72 -8.90 -7.60
N VAL A 132 -7.39 -8.31 -6.46
CA VAL A 132 -7.82 -8.75 -5.14
C VAL A 132 -8.94 -7.84 -4.67
N GLN A 133 -10.06 -8.40 -4.27
CA GLN A 133 -11.17 -7.65 -3.68
C GLN A 133 -10.97 -7.54 -2.16
N VAL A 134 -11.04 -6.32 -1.66
CA VAL A 134 -11.00 -6.00 -0.23
C VAL A 134 -12.32 -5.37 0.16
N SER A 135 -13.16 -6.11 0.85
CA SER A 135 -14.45 -5.64 1.35
C SER A 135 -14.33 -5.22 2.81
N VAL A 136 -14.65 -3.97 3.09
CA VAL A 136 -14.60 -3.39 4.44
C VAL A 136 -16.03 -3.23 4.96
N SER A 137 -16.31 -3.84 6.11
CA SER A 137 -17.56 -3.68 6.84
C SER A 137 -17.27 -3.07 8.22
N LEU A 138 -17.80 -1.87 8.45
CA LEU A 138 -17.58 -1.11 9.68
C LEU A 138 -18.40 -1.73 10.82
N ARG A 139 -17.72 -2.02 11.92
CA ARG A 139 -18.33 -2.48 13.18
C ARG A 139 -17.89 -1.53 14.28
N ASN A 140 -18.72 -1.37 15.31
CA ASN A 140 -18.41 -0.50 16.46
C ASN A 140 -17.86 0.87 16.02
N SER A 141 -18.48 1.43 14.99
CA SER A 141 -18.07 2.69 14.38
C SER A 141 -19.19 3.69 14.52
N TYR A 142 -18.95 4.68 15.36
CA TYR A 142 -19.88 5.76 15.65
C TYR A 142 -19.34 7.04 15.01
N SER A 143 -20.17 7.76 14.28
CA SER A 143 -19.77 9.01 13.66
C SER A 143 -20.76 10.13 13.97
N ARG A 144 -20.23 11.33 14.10
CA ARG A 144 -21.01 12.56 14.36
C ARG A 144 -20.41 13.72 13.60
N THR A 145 -21.25 14.63 13.15
CA THR A 145 -20.81 15.91 12.61
C THR A 145 -20.79 16.96 13.72
N VAL A 146 -19.70 17.68 13.83
CA VAL A 146 -19.48 18.77 14.77
C VAL A 146 -19.29 20.06 13.99
N ASP A 147 -20.04 21.07 14.34
CA ASP A 147 -19.93 22.42 13.77
C ASP A 147 -18.82 23.18 14.52
N VAL A 148 -17.76 23.55 13.81
CA VAL A 148 -16.59 24.26 14.35
C VAL A 148 -16.59 25.68 13.84
N SER A 149 -16.51 26.66 14.77
CA SER A 149 -16.48 28.08 14.42
C SER A 149 -15.17 28.46 13.70
N GLY A 150 -15.27 29.44 12.81
CA GLY A 150 -14.13 30.04 12.13
C GLY A 150 -13.04 30.58 13.06
N ASP A 151 -13.40 30.96 14.30
CA ASP A 151 -12.46 31.42 15.31
C ASP A 151 -11.45 30.37 15.75
N GLN A 152 -11.74 29.09 15.49
CA GLN A 152 -10.84 27.97 15.79
C GLN A 152 -9.91 27.60 14.61
N ILE A 153 -9.98 28.37 13.52
CA ILE A 153 -9.12 28.19 12.37
C ILE A 153 -7.83 28.98 12.57
N SER A 154 -6.70 28.33 12.55
CA SER A 154 -5.39 28.95 12.57
C SER A 154 -4.75 28.94 11.18
N VAL A 155 -4.08 30.03 10.83
CA VAL A 155 -3.32 30.13 9.58
C VAL A 155 -1.84 30.20 9.92
N THR A 156 -1.03 29.39 9.25
CA THR A 156 0.41 29.35 9.42
C THR A 156 1.11 29.59 8.07
N ASN A 157 2.37 30.01 8.14
CA ASN A 157 3.21 30.25 6.96
C ASN A 157 2.61 31.23 5.95
N THR A 158 1.97 32.30 6.46
CA THR A 158 1.45 33.36 5.60
C THR A 158 2.61 34.07 4.89
N PRO A 159 2.55 34.24 3.55
CA PRO A 159 3.56 34.98 2.81
C PRO A 159 3.66 36.43 3.32
N SER A 160 4.90 36.97 3.38
CA SER A 160 5.15 38.30 3.92
C SER A 160 4.52 39.47 3.11
N ASN A 161 4.11 39.19 1.89
CA ASN A 161 3.48 40.14 0.97
C ASN A 161 1.94 40.04 0.94
N ALA A 162 1.33 39.24 1.81
CA ALA A 162 -0.12 39.06 1.86
C ALA A 162 -0.65 39.16 3.28
N THR A 163 -1.80 39.80 3.44
CA THR A 163 -2.59 39.77 4.67
C THR A 163 -3.73 38.78 4.51
N VAL A 164 -3.76 37.76 5.37
CA VAL A 164 -4.79 36.71 5.32
C VAL A 164 -5.70 36.83 6.53
N THR A 165 -6.99 36.86 6.28
CA THR A 165 -8.04 36.89 7.33
C THR A 165 -9.01 35.75 7.12
N ILE A 166 -9.55 35.21 8.20
CA ILE A 166 -10.59 34.19 8.17
C ILE A 166 -11.96 34.89 8.20
N PRO A 167 -12.79 34.75 7.15
CA PRO A 167 -14.15 35.27 7.20
C PRO A 167 -14.99 34.47 8.21
N GLU A 168 -16.09 35.08 8.69
CA GLU A 168 -17.04 34.34 9.50
C GLU A 168 -17.59 33.15 8.75
N GLN A 169 -17.37 31.96 9.29
CA GLN A 169 -17.77 30.67 8.71
C GLN A 169 -17.91 29.60 9.77
N THR A 170 -18.66 28.56 9.43
CA THR A 170 -18.75 27.32 10.23
C THR A 170 -18.26 26.15 9.37
N VAL A 171 -17.36 25.37 9.93
CA VAL A 171 -16.83 24.17 9.26
C VAL A 171 -17.47 22.94 9.88
N ARG A 172 -18.15 22.14 9.08
CA ARG A 172 -18.75 20.88 9.50
C ARG A 172 -17.72 19.78 9.46
N VAL A 173 -17.27 19.34 10.61
CA VAL A 173 -16.25 18.31 10.77
C VAL A 173 -16.91 17.01 11.17
N THR A 174 -16.74 15.96 10.37
CA THR A 174 -17.21 14.62 10.72
C THR A 174 -16.11 13.88 11.48
N VAL A 175 -16.45 13.37 12.63
CA VAL A 175 -15.56 12.58 13.49
C VAL A 175 -16.10 11.16 13.64
N ARG A 176 -15.21 10.23 13.86
CA ARG A 176 -15.52 8.82 14.09
C ARG A 176 -14.76 8.31 15.30
N GLY A 177 -15.40 7.42 16.05
CA GLY A 177 -14.82 6.79 17.22
C GLY A 177 -15.29 5.35 17.39
N ASN A 178 -14.61 4.60 18.25
CA ASN A 178 -14.95 3.22 18.63
C ASN A 178 -16.00 3.16 19.75
N SER A 179 -16.36 4.28 20.34
CA SER A 179 -17.35 4.41 21.38
C SER A 179 -18.30 5.58 21.08
N GLU A 180 -19.59 5.33 21.18
CA GLU A 180 -20.61 6.37 20.99
C GLU A 180 -20.43 7.51 22.00
N GLN A 181 -20.10 7.17 23.24
CA GLN A 181 -19.86 8.17 24.28
C GLN A 181 -18.64 9.04 23.94
N ALA A 182 -17.51 8.44 23.53
CA ALA A 182 -16.31 9.21 23.17
C ALA A 182 -16.57 10.19 22.01
N VAL A 183 -17.40 9.78 21.04
CA VAL A 183 -17.80 10.65 19.92
C VAL A 183 -18.74 11.77 20.38
N ASN A 184 -19.68 11.45 21.27
CA ASN A 184 -20.67 12.43 21.79
C ASN A 184 -20.05 13.43 22.77
N ASP A 185 -19.06 13.02 23.55
CA ASP A 185 -18.36 13.86 24.52
C ASP A 185 -17.34 14.81 23.87
N LEU A 186 -17.02 14.62 22.59
CA LEU A 186 -16.07 15.49 21.89
C LEU A 186 -16.70 16.86 21.65
N ALA A 187 -16.21 17.87 22.37
CA ALA A 187 -16.63 19.25 22.19
C ALA A 187 -15.94 19.91 20.98
N ALA A 188 -16.61 20.88 20.35
CA ALA A 188 -16.08 21.60 19.19
C ALA A 188 -14.74 22.28 19.48
N GLU A 189 -14.55 22.79 20.68
CA GLU A 189 -13.31 23.42 21.16
C GLU A 189 -12.09 22.50 21.19
N ASN A 190 -12.31 21.19 21.15
CA ASN A 190 -11.24 20.19 21.06
C ASN A 190 -10.84 19.90 19.62
N ILE A 191 -11.53 20.45 18.63
CA ILE A 191 -11.20 20.30 17.21
C ILE A 191 -10.40 21.54 16.78
N ARG A 192 -9.24 21.32 16.21
CA ARG A 192 -8.36 22.36 15.66
C ARG A 192 -8.30 22.26 14.16
N ILE A 193 -8.50 23.40 13.51
CA ILE A 193 -8.41 23.53 12.06
C ILE A 193 -7.18 24.38 11.75
N GLN A 194 -6.26 23.85 10.94
CA GLN A 194 -5.05 24.56 10.56
C GLN A 194 -4.95 24.67 9.03
N VAL A 195 -4.69 25.87 8.56
CA VAL A 195 -4.36 26.16 7.17
C VAL A 195 -2.88 26.44 7.09
N ASP A 196 -2.15 25.63 6.34
CA ASP A 196 -0.74 25.85 6.06
C ASP A 196 -0.60 26.44 4.64
N LEU A 197 -0.11 27.68 4.58
CA LEU A 197 0.09 28.40 3.32
C LEU A 197 1.52 28.26 2.76
N SER A 198 2.35 27.39 3.32
CA SER A 198 3.74 27.19 2.84
C SER A 198 3.81 26.74 1.36
N ALA A 199 2.83 25.98 0.90
CA ALA A 199 2.73 25.52 -0.49
C ALA A 199 1.96 26.48 -1.41
N ALA A 200 1.39 27.56 -0.87
CA ALA A 200 0.58 28.51 -1.63
C ALA A 200 1.47 29.58 -2.30
N ASN A 201 2.11 29.20 -3.40
CA ASN A 201 3.06 30.06 -4.12
C ASN A 201 2.41 31.29 -4.80
N ASN A 202 1.08 31.33 -4.98
CA ASN A 202 0.36 32.41 -5.64
C ASN A 202 -1.02 32.62 -5.00
N LEU A 203 -1.06 33.34 -3.89
CA LEU A 203 -2.33 33.79 -3.33
C LEU A 203 -2.82 35.00 -4.12
N SER A 204 -3.95 34.85 -4.82
CA SER A 204 -4.60 35.98 -5.47
C SER A 204 -5.41 36.78 -4.47
N PRO A 205 -5.50 38.11 -4.57
CA PRO A 205 -6.40 38.91 -3.72
C PRO A 205 -7.86 38.47 -3.82
N GLY A 206 -8.56 38.49 -2.69
CA GLY A 206 -9.94 38.11 -2.60
C GLY A 206 -10.20 36.83 -1.80
N ARG A 207 -11.44 36.35 -1.89
CA ARG A 207 -11.88 35.14 -1.18
C ARG A 207 -11.46 33.88 -1.93
N GLN A 208 -10.79 32.97 -1.22
CA GLN A 208 -10.30 31.70 -1.79
C GLN A 208 -10.63 30.54 -0.85
N MET A 209 -10.82 29.35 -1.43
CA MET A 209 -10.93 28.09 -0.69
C MET A 209 -9.56 27.41 -0.64
N VAL A 210 -9.11 27.09 0.56
CA VAL A 210 -7.80 26.43 0.77
C VAL A 210 -7.98 25.15 1.57
N ASN A 211 -7.10 24.20 1.36
CA ASN A 211 -7.10 22.95 2.11
C ASN A 211 -6.72 23.22 3.57
N ALA A 212 -7.44 22.57 4.47
CA ALA A 212 -7.20 22.67 5.89
C ALA A 212 -6.94 21.28 6.50
N THR A 213 -5.99 21.23 7.41
CA THR A 213 -5.75 20.05 8.25
C THR A 213 -6.60 20.17 9.50
N VAL A 214 -7.42 19.16 9.76
CA VAL A 214 -8.24 19.10 10.95
C VAL A 214 -7.70 18.04 11.89
N SER A 215 -7.52 18.40 13.16
CA SER A 215 -6.98 17.51 14.19
C SER A 215 -7.78 17.64 15.48
N ILE A 216 -7.74 16.61 16.31
CA ILE A 216 -8.33 16.59 17.64
C ILE A 216 -7.22 16.86 18.66
N ALA A 217 -7.48 17.74 19.62
CA ALA A 217 -6.53 18.08 20.68
C ALA A 217 -6.10 16.82 21.47
N SER A 218 -4.83 16.76 21.81
CA SER A 218 -4.23 15.63 22.56
C SER A 218 -4.97 15.41 23.89
N GLY A 219 -5.43 14.20 24.11
CA GLY A 219 -6.29 13.82 25.25
C GLY A 219 -7.59 13.14 24.80
N ASN A 220 -8.11 13.50 23.63
CA ASN A 220 -9.31 12.91 23.05
C ASN A 220 -9.02 12.10 21.76
N SER A 221 -7.79 12.13 21.28
CA SER A 221 -7.40 11.54 19.97
C SER A 221 -7.24 10.01 19.98
N ALA A 222 -7.20 9.36 21.15
CA ALA A 222 -6.98 7.92 21.22
C ALA A 222 -8.19 7.07 20.81
N ALA A 223 -9.38 7.63 20.87
CA ALA A 223 -10.63 6.92 20.61
C ALA A 223 -11.47 7.53 19.48
N VAL A 224 -11.10 8.72 19.01
CA VAL A 224 -11.83 9.47 17.99
C VAL A 224 -10.86 10.09 16.99
N TYR A 225 -11.21 10.06 15.72
CA TYR A 225 -10.44 10.69 14.64
C TYR A 225 -11.34 11.40 13.63
N VAL A 226 -10.74 12.24 12.81
CA VAL A 226 -11.45 13.07 11.81
C VAL A 226 -11.58 12.31 10.51
N LEU A 227 -12.76 12.35 9.90
CA LEU A 227 -13.04 11.76 8.59
C LEU A 227 -12.97 12.80 7.48
N GLY A 228 -12.42 12.39 6.33
CA GLY A 228 -12.44 13.17 5.10
C GLY A 228 -11.40 14.28 5.03
N THR A 229 -11.55 15.13 4.03
CA THR A 229 -10.70 16.29 3.75
C THR A 229 -11.53 17.56 3.83
N TYR A 230 -10.93 18.65 4.28
CA TYR A 230 -11.62 19.90 4.55
C TYR A 230 -11.00 21.06 3.78
N GLN A 231 -11.87 21.97 3.39
CA GLN A 231 -11.48 23.25 2.82
C GLN A 231 -12.16 24.38 3.61
N VAL A 232 -11.44 25.47 3.80
CA VAL A 232 -11.94 26.67 4.47
C VAL A 232 -11.73 27.88 3.58
N ALA A 233 -12.61 28.86 3.73
CA ALA A 233 -12.46 30.13 3.05
C ALA A 233 -11.46 31.02 3.78
N ILE A 234 -10.59 31.68 3.02
CA ILE A 234 -9.71 32.75 3.47
C ILE A 234 -9.94 33.99 2.62
N ASN A 235 -9.70 35.17 3.17
CA ASN A 235 -9.62 36.42 2.43
C ASN A 235 -8.17 36.88 2.37
N VAL A 236 -7.68 37.15 1.18
CA VAL A 236 -6.30 37.62 0.93
C VAL A 236 -6.35 39.09 0.47
N GLN A 237 -5.52 39.92 1.09
CA GLN A 237 -5.34 41.33 0.74
C GLN A 237 -3.88 41.62 0.44
#